data_3365db53a6c77c2f28d23f1487bcad18
#
_entry.id   3365db53a6c77c2f28d23f1487bcad18
#
_cell.length_a   1.000
_cell.length_b   1.000
_cell.length_c   1.000
_cell.angle_alpha   90.00
_cell.angle_beta   90.00
_cell.angle_gamma   90.00
#
_symmetry.space_group_name_H-M   'P 1'
#
loop_
_entity.id
_entity.type
_entity.pdbx_description
1 polymer ?
#
loop_
_entity_poly.entity_id
_entity_poly.type
_entity_poly.pdbx_seq_one_letter_code
_entity_poly.pdbx_strand_id
1 'polypeptide(L)'
;MRLSWALFFLAAAATAHGEWTITSAESEAGSTGVVHRHVLLENATDGGHATFELAIFSGKSCALRIIDNPEGERLASMMKRENYVCGVNGGYFDEEFKPIGLRIVNSQMLTPLKRARLITGVLLASPRGVQIVRAREFSQHQKIEAAIQCGPFLVDRSQRVGGLNNSQHARRTFVATETNERALLGFCSEVSLAELANILATTPIAADLKIQRAINLDGGSSSALWFARENGSVFSVPERKPVRDFVGVLPK
;
A
#
# COMPACT_ATOMS: atom_id res chain seq x y z
N MET A 1 39.03 39.37 35.48
CA MET A 1 37.74 38.74 35.15
C MET A 1 37.90 37.90 33.88
N ARG A 2 37.97 36.56 34.01
CA ARG A 2 38.04 35.67 32.86
C ARG A 2 36.63 35.06 32.65
N LEU A 3 35.97 35.40 31.54
CA LEU A 3 34.71 34.82 31.15
C LEU A 3 35.00 33.45 30.51
N SER A 4 34.57 32.37 31.16
CA SER A 4 34.57 31.02 30.57
C SER A 4 33.29 30.83 29.78
N TRP A 5 33.41 30.64 28.48
CA TRP A 5 32.31 30.24 27.61
C TRP A 5 32.17 28.74 27.69
N ALA A 6 31.07 28.25 28.26
CA ALA A 6 30.69 26.85 28.22
C ALA A 6 29.95 26.60 26.89
N LEU A 7 30.58 25.86 25.97
CA LEU A 7 29.90 25.32 24.76
C LEU A 7 29.01 24.14 25.20
N PHE A 8 27.71 24.33 25.12
CA PHE A 8 26.76 23.23 25.17
C PHE A 8 26.71 22.54 23.81
N PHE A 9 27.28 21.33 23.73
CA PHE A 9 27.03 20.45 22.59
C PHE A 9 25.62 19.81 22.78
N LEU A 10 24.66 20.26 21.98
CA LEU A 10 23.39 19.54 21.80
C LEU A 10 23.69 18.32 20.92
N ALA A 11 23.85 17.15 21.50
CA ALA A 11 23.87 15.89 20.78
C ALA A 11 22.45 15.63 20.27
N ALA A 12 22.20 15.89 19.00
CA ALA A 12 21.01 15.39 18.31
C ALA A 12 21.10 13.85 18.27
N ALA A 13 20.30 13.17 19.08
CA ALA A 13 20.12 11.73 18.98
C ALA A 13 19.52 11.44 17.60
N ALA A 14 20.34 11.10 16.62
CA ALA A 14 19.89 10.49 15.38
C ALA A 14 19.26 9.15 15.77
N THR A 15 17.94 9.03 15.66
CA THR A 15 17.27 7.73 15.75
C THR A 15 17.78 6.91 14.56
N ALA A 16 18.70 5.99 14.82
CA ALA A 16 19.14 5.01 13.85
C ALA A 16 17.91 4.16 13.47
N HIS A 17 17.35 4.43 12.32
CA HIS A 17 16.38 3.52 11.72
C HIS A 17 17.21 2.41 11.10
N GLY A 18 16.90 1.16 11.46
CA GLY A 18 17.61 -0.01 10.94
C GLY A 18 17.76 0.06 9.43
N GLU A 19 18.94 -0.25 8.94
CA GLU A 19 19.23 -0.31 7.51
C GLU A 19 18.72 -1.65 6.97
N TRP A 20 17.62 -1.59 6.20
CA TRP A 20 17.05 -2.74 5.55
C TRP A 20 17.78 -3.02 4.21
N THR A 21 18.31 -4.22 4.06
CA THR A 21 18.99 -4.67 2.85
C THR A 21 18.21 -5.80 2.17
N ILE A 22 18.21 -5.81 0.83
CA ILE A 22 17.60 -6.89 0.05
C ILE A 22 18.57 -8.08 0.06
N THR A 23 18.12 -9.23 0.59
CA THR A 23 18.85 -10.49 0.58
C THR A 23 18.48 -11.38 -0.60
N SER A 24 17.24 -11.28 -1.08
CA SER A 24 16.77 -11.96 -2.29
C SER A 24 15.67 -11.15 -2.96
N ALA A 25 15.63 -11.19 -4.29
CA ALA A 25 14.55 -10.59 -5.06
C ALA A 25 14.32 -11.36 -6.36
N GLU A 26 13.11 -11.88 -6.50
CA GLU A 26 12.67 -12.64 -7.68
C GLU A 26 11.48 -11.94 -8.32
N SER A 27 11.36 -12.02 -9.63
CA SER A 27 10.24 -11.45 -10.37
C SER A 27 9.70 -12.47 -11.36
N GLU A 28 8.39 -12.54 -11.46
CA GLU A 28 7.69 -13.39 -12.42
C GLU A 28 6.64 -12.58 -13.19
N ALA A 29 6.46 -12.93 -14.47
CA ALA A 29 5.46 -12.28 -15.30
C ALA A 29 4.06 -12.77 -14.95
N GLY A 30 3.13 -11.83 -14.87
CA GLY A 30 1.70 -12.09 -14.86
C GLY A 30 1.04 -11.74 -16.16
N SER A 31 -0.24 -12.00 -16.24
CA SER A 31 -1.02 -11.63 -17.42
C SER A 31 -1.01 -10.10 -17.61
N THR A 32 -1.10 -9.67 -18.88
CA THR A 32 -1.28 -8.26 -19.27
C THR A 32 -0.18 -7.30 -18.76
N GLY A 33 1.07 -7.80 -18.65
CA GLY A 33 2.22 -6.98 -18.26
C GLY A 33 2.24 -6.56 -16.79
N VAL A 34 1.47 -7.21 -15.94
CA VAL A 34 1.63 -7.13 -14.49
C VAL A 34 2.82 -7.98 -14.07
N VAL A 35 3.65 -7.50 -13.16
CA VAL A 35 4.81 -8.23 -12.65
C VAL A 35 4.60 -8.50 -11.17
N HIS A 36 4.69 -9.76 -10.77
CA HIS A 36 4.82 -10.14 -9.38
C HIS A 36 6.29 -10.12 -8.99
N ARG A 37 6.58 -9.52 -7.83
CA ARG A 37 7.93 -9.46 -7.29
C ARG A 37 7.91 -9.89 -5.83
N HIS A 38 8.68 -10.95 -5.55
CA HIS A 38 8.97 -11.45 -4.21
C HIS A 38 10.31 -10.87 -3.75
N VAL A 39 10.34 -10.26 -2.54
CA VAL A 39 11.55 -9.63 -2.00
C VAL A 39 11.73 -10.02 -0.54
N LEU A 40 12.91 -10.52 -0.21
CA LEU A 40 13.35 -10.78 1.16
C LEU A 40 14.29 -9.68 1.61
N LEU A 41 14.07 -9.17 2.82
CA LEU A 41 14.92 -8.16 3.43
C LEU A 41 15.39 -8.61 4.81
N GLU A 42 16.56 -8.12 5.17
CA GLU A 42 17.14 -8.24 6.50
C GLU A 42 17.49 -6.85 7.05
N ASN A 43 17.20 -6.66 8.33
CA ASN A 43 17.56 -5.46 9.06
C ASN A 43 18.95 -5.66 9.68
N ALA A 44 19.93 -4.91 9.22
CA ALA A 44 21.32 -5.01 9.68
C ALA A 44 21.51 -4.66 11.17
N THR A 45 20.53 -3.96 11.78
CA THR A 45 20.64 -3.51 13.18
C THR A 45 20.23 -4.57 14.19
N ASP A 46 19.17 -5.32 13.92
CA ASP A 46 18.58 -6.28 14.88
C ASP A 46 18.40 -7.70 14.31
N GLY A 47 18.77 -7.93 13.03
CA GLY A 47 18.60 -9.20 12.35
C GLY A 47 17.14 -9.52 12.01
N GLY A 48 16.24 -8.54 12.07
CA GLY A 48 14.83 -8.70 11.69
C GLY A 48 14.69 -9.03 10.21
N HIS A 49 13.67 -9.81 9.85
CA HIS A 49 13.38 -10.18 8.46
C HIS A 49 12.03 -9.64 8.02
N ALA A 50 11.94 -9.25 6.75
CA ALA A 50 10.68 -8.85 6.13
C ALA A 50 10.55 -9.46 4.74
N THR A 51 9.34 -9.95 4.43
CA THR A 51 8.98 -10.48 3.11
C THR A 51 7.98 -9.56 2.46
N PHE A 52 8.24 -9.17 1.21
CA PHE A 52 7.35 -8.36 0.41
C PHE A 52 6.86 -9.14 -0.80
N GLU A 53 5.58 -9.03 -1.06
CA GLU A 53 4.91 -9.49 -2.28
C GLU A 53 4.32 -8.27 -2.98
N LEU A 54 4.78 -7.99 -4.18
CA LEU A 54 4.42 -6.79 -4.93
C LEU A 54 3.79 -7.19 -6.28
N ALA A 55 2.64 -6.61 -6.60
CA ALA A 55 2.06 -6.67 -7.94
C ALA A 55 2.23 -5.30 -8.60
N ILE A 56 3.19 -5.18 -9.53
CA ILE A 56 3.55 -3.93 -10.21
C ILE A 56 2.85 -3.89 -11.55
N PHE A 57 2.18 -2.79 -11.87
CA PHE A 57 1.40 -2.65 -13.09
C PHE A 57 1.46 -1.24 -13.70
N SER A 58 1.13 -1.16 -14.99
CA SER A 58 0.99 0.09 -15.72
C SER A 58 -0.48 0.49 -15.83
N GLY A 59 -0.82 1.71 -15.46
CA GLY A 59 -2.14 2.29 -15.67
C GLY A 59 -2.50 2.51 -17.15
N LYS A 60 -1.55 2.33 -18.08
CA LYS A 60 -1.83 2.33 -19.54
C LYS A 60 -2.53 1.06 -19.99
N SER A 61 -2.06 -0.09 -19.52
CA SER A 61 -2.57 -1.42 -19.88
C SER A 61 -3.59 -1.99 -18.91
N CYS A 62 -3.63 -1.45 -17.68
CA CYS A 62 -4.47 -1.95 -16.60
C CYS A 62 -5.35 -0.87 -16.02
N ALA A 63 -6.52 -1.28 -15.52
CA ALA A 63 -7.45 -0.45 -14.77
C ALA A 63 -7.52 -0.91 -13.32
N LEU A 64 -7.40 0.04 -12.37
CA LEU A 64 -7.61 -0.22 -10.97
C LEU A 64 -9.10 -0.05 -10.62
N ARG A 65 -9.63 -0.96 -9.81
CA ARG A 65 -11.01 -0.95 -9.32
C ARG A 65 -11.06 -1.09 -7.81
N ILE A 66 -12.07 -0.48 -7.20
CA ILE A 66 -12.49 -0.78 -5.83
C ILE A 66 -13.70 -1.69 -5.94
N ILE A 67 -13.67 -2.79 -5.19
CA ILE A 67 -14.68 -3.84 -5.22
C ILE A 67 -15.37 -3.86 -3.87
N ASP A 68 -16.66 -3.56 -3.86
CA ASP A 68 -17.49 -3.67 -2.67
C ASP A 68 -17.77 -5.14 -2.36
N ASN A 69 -17.60 -5.55 -1.10
CA ASN A 69 -17.71 -6.95 -0.67
C ASN A 69 -18.60 -7.08 0.58
N PRO A 70 -19.90 -6.74 0.46
CA PRO A 70 -20.81 -6.80 1.61
C PRO A 70 -21.00 -8.20 2.16
N GLU A 71 -20.86 -9.24 1.33
CA GLU A 71 -21.04 -10.65 1.71
C GLU A 71 -19.78 -11.25 2.37
N GLY A 72 -18.67 -10.54 2.41
CA GLY A 72 -17.42 -11.04 3.04
C GLY A 72 -16.78 -12.22 2.29
N GLU A 73 -16.92 -12.25 0.96
CA GLU A 73 -16.27 -13.27 0.13
C GLU A 73 -14.75 -13.21 0.27
N ARG A 74 -14.09 -14.32 -0.07
CA ARG A 74 -12.62 -14.38 -0.09
C ARG A 74 -12.04 -13.65 -1.30
N LEU A 75 -10.92 -12.95 -1.09
CA LEU A 75 -10.18 -12.27 -2.16
C LEU A 75 -9.94 -13.18 -3.37
N ALA A 76 -9.41 -14.37 -3.14
CA ALA A 76 -9.10 -15.30 -4.23
C ALA A 76 -10.33 -15.72 -5.05
N SER A 77 -11.48 -15.89 -4.41
CA SER A 77 -12.75 -16.22 -5.09
C SER A 77 -13.22 -15.07 -5.95
N MET A 78 -13.21 -13.84 -5.40
CA MET A 78 -13.60 -12.63 -6.10
C MET A 78 -12.70 -12.34 -7.30
N MET A 79 -11.36 -12.38 -7.11
CA MET A 79 -10.41 -12.12 -8.19
C MET A 79 -10.57 -13.09 -9.35
N LYS A 80 -10.73 -14.38 -9.05
CA LYS A 80 -10.91 -15.42 -10.07
C LYS A 80 -12.23 -15.29 -10.82
N ARG A 81 -13.34 -15.06 -10.11
CA ARG A 81 -14.67 -14.95 -10.71
C ARG A 81 -14.79 -13.77 -11.67
N GLU A 82 -14.21 -12.64 -11.30
CA GLU A 82 -14.31 -11.38 -12.04
C GLU A 82 -13.11 -11.14 -12.98
N ASN A 83 -12.23 -12.17 -13.18
CA ASN A 83 -11.06 -12.12 -14.06
C ASN A 83 -10.07 -10.99 -13.76
N TYR A 84 -9.87 -10.64 -12.49
CA TYR A 84 -8.80 -9.74 -12.10
C TYR A 84 -7.42 -10.38 -12.33
N VAL A 85 -6.40 -9.58 -12.59
CA VAL A 85 -5.01 -10.05 -12.75
C VAL A 85 -4.21 -9.97 -11.46
N CYS A 86 -4.56 -9.04 -10.59
CA CYS A 86 -4.07 -9.01 -9.21
C CYS A 86 -5.03 -8.23 -8.31
N GLY A 87 -4.90 -8.42 -7.01
CA GLY A 87 -5.69 -7.69 -6.03
C GLY A 87 -5.18 -7.86 -4.60
N VAL A 88 -5.61 -6.95 -3.74
CA VAL A 88 -5.34 -6.94 -2.30
C VAL A 88 -6.64 -6.61 -1.54
N ASN A 89 -6.66 -6.83 -0.22
CA ASN A 89 -7.72 -6.29 0.61
C ASN A 89 -7.74 -4.76 0.56
N GLY A 90 -8.87 -4.16 0.87
CA GLY A 90 -9.07 -2.73 0.79
C GLY A 90 -8.89 -1.99 2.11
N GLY A 91 -9.83 -1.11 2.44
CA GLY A 91 -9.73 -0.20 3.56
C GLY A 91 -10.37 -0.71 4.84
N TYR A 92 -10.37 0.19 5.84
CA TYR A 92 -10.94 -0.10 7.14
C TYR A 92 -12.47 -0.18 7.10
N PHE A 93 -13.01 -0.99 8.00
CA PHE A 93 -14.44 -1.15 8.25
C PHE A 93 -14.69 -1.26 9.76
N ASP A 94 -15.90 -0.95 10.18
CA ASP A 94 -16.33 -1.01 11.58
C ASP A 94 -16.83 -2.41 11.99
N GLU A 95 -17.27 -2.53 13.23
CA GLU A 95 -17.78 -3.78 13.80
C GLU A 95 -19.09 -4.25 13.12
N GLU A 96 -19.83 -3.33 12.48
CA GLU A 96 -21.03 -3.63 11.70
C GLU A 96 -20.71 -3.96 10.23
N PHE A 97 -19.42 -4.16 9.91
CA PHE A 97 -18.94 -4.44 8.56
C PHE A 97 -19.19 -3.31 7.55
N LYS A 98 -19.32 -2.05 8.03
CA LYS A 98 -19.49 -0.86 7.19
C LYS A 98 -18.15 -0.22 6.85
N PRO A 99 -17.93 0.26 5.60
CA PRO A 99 -16.68 0.90 5.22
C PRO A 99 -16.44 2.20 6.01
N ILE A 100 -15.18 2.42 6.43
CA ILE A 100 -14.76 3.66 7.09
C ILE A 100 -14.06 4.57 6.07
N GLY A 101 -14.66 5.75 5.78
CA GLY A 101 -14.14 6.75 4.84
C GLY A 101 -14.65 6.57 3.42
N LEU A 102 -14.13 7.40 2.51
CA LEU A 102 -14.59 7.45 1.12
C LEU A 102 -14.48 6.09 0.41
N ARG A 103 -15.57 5.73 -0.28
CA ARG A 103 -15.63 4.65 -1.27
C ARG A 103 -16.34 5.13 -2.51
N ILE A 104 -15.66 5.02 -3.65
CA ILE A 104 -16.23 5.21 -4.99
C ILE A 104 -16.00 3.91 -5.76
N VAL A 105 -17.10 3.30 -6.20
CA VAL A 105 -17.13 2.05 -6.96
C VAL A 105 -17.87 2.32 -8.26
N ASN A 106 -17.25 2.02 -9.40
CA ASN A 106 -17.84 2.23 -10.73
C ASN A 106 -18.41 3.65 -10.90
N SER A 107 -17.65 4.67 -10.51
CA SER A 107 -18.01 6.10 -10.52
C SER A 107 -19.15 6.49 -9.56
N GLN A 108 -19.64 5.57 -8.73
CA GLN A 108 -20.70 5.81 -7.77
C GLN A 108 -20.12 5.93 -6.36
N MET A 109 -20.41 7.03 -5.66
CA MET A 109 -19.98 7.22 -4.27
C MET A 109 -20.89 6.42 -3.34
N LEU A 110 -20.32 5.41 -2.68
CA LEU A 110 -21.01 4.59 -1.68
C LEU A 110 -20.92 5.22 -0.28
N THR A 111 -19.76 5.78 0.07
CA THR A 111 -19.54 6.46 1.35
C THR A 111 -18.71 7.73 1.16
N PRO A 112 -19.00 8.81 1.93
CA PRO A 112 -18.32 10.09 1.77
C PRO A 112 -16.92 10.10 2.38
N LEU A 113 -16.14 11.13 2.02
CA LEU A 113 -14.87 11.43 2.64
C LEU A 113 -15.03 11.71 4.13
N LYS A 114 -14.21 11.08 4.96
CA LYS A 114 -14.21 11.26 6.42
C LYS A 114 -12.91 11.91 6.89
N ARG A 115 -13.01 12.89 7.77
CA ARG A 115 -11.83 13.47 8.44
C ARG A 115 -11.47 12.64 9.66
N ALA A 116 -10.32 11.95 9.62
CA ALA A 116 -9.79 11.18 10.75
C ALA A 116 -8.27 11.08 10.68
N ARG A 117 -7.63 10.91 11.83
CA ARG A 117 -6.16 10.92 11.96
C ARG A 117 -5.47 9.76 11.24
N LEU A 118 -6.12 8.61 11.13
CA LEU A 118 -5.53 7.41 10.52
C LEU A 118 -5.74 7.34 9.00
N ILE A 119 -6.90 7.77 8.49
CA ILE A 119 -7.25 7.67 7.07
C ILE A 119 -6.86 8.93 6.30
N THR A 120 -5.56 9.18 6.20
CA THR A 120 -5.00 10.45 5.71
C THR A 120 -4.81 10.51 4.20
N GLY A 121 -5.04 9.40 3.48
CA GLY A 121 -4.85 9.28 2.04
C GLY A 121 -6.09 8.80 1.30
N VAL A 122 -6.10 9.05 0.01
CA VAL A 122 -7.07 8.51 -0.94
C VAL A 122 -6.31 7.93 -2.12
N LEU A 123 -6.50 6.63 -2.37
CA LEU A 123 -6.16 5.99 -3.63
C LEU A 123 -7.33 6.24 -4.58
N LEU A 124 -7.05 6.66 -5.80
CA LEU A 124 -8.09 6.88 -6.81
C LEU A 124 -7.63 6.44 -8.21
N ALA A 125 -8.58 5.98 -9.01
CA ALA A 125 -8.44 5.74 -10.43
C ALA A 125 -9.34 6.72 -11.22
N SER A 126 -8.76 7.28 -12.27
CA SER A 126 -9.40 8.24 -13.17
C SER A 126 -8.91 8.01 -14.60
N PRO A 127 -9.46 8.68 -15.63
CA PRO A 127 -8.90 8.65 -16.98
C PRO A 127 -7.42 9.07 -17.06
N ARG A 128 -6.92 9.79 -16.05
CA ARG A 128 -5.51 10.21 -15.94
C ARG A 128 -4.60 9.12 -15.34
N GLY A 129 -5.15 7.98 -14.96
CA GLY A 129 -4.42 6.87 -14.32
C GLY A 129 -4.70 6.73 -12.83
N VAL A 130 -3.79 6.04 -12.14
CA VAL A 130 -3.87 5.75 -10.69
C VAL A 130 -3.11 6.81 -9.91
N GLN A 131 -3.73 7.35 -8.87
CA GLN A 131 -3.14 8.40 -8.04
C GLN A 131 -3.35 8.12 -6.56
N ILE A 132 -2.39 8.56 -5.75
CA ILE A 132 -2.53 8.64 -4.30
C ILE A 132 -2.46 10.12 -3.93
N VAL A 133 -3.49 10.64 -3.28
CA VAL A 133 -3.55 12.03 -2.83
C VAL A 133 -3.79 12.10 -1.32
N ARG A 134 -3.36 13.18 -0.68
CA ARG A 134 -3.78 13.44 0.71
C ARG A 134 -5.29 13.63 0.77
N ALA A 135 -5.95 13.17 1.84
CA ALA A 135 -7.40 13.35 2.00
C ALA A 135 -7.83 14.83 1.88
N ARG A 136 -6.97 15.77 2.31
CA ARG A 136 -7.19 17.22 2.15
C ARG A 136 -7.02 17.75 0.71
N GLU A 137 -6.32 17.00 -0.15
CA GLU A 137 -6.07 17.33 -1.57
C GLU A 137 -7.15 16.72 -2.47
N PHE A 138 -7.99 15.82 -1.92
CA PHE A 138 -9.02 15.15 -2.68
C PHE A 138 -10.08 16.14 -3.16
N SER A 139 -10.41 16.07 -4.46
CA SER A 139 -11.42 16.88 -5.10
C SER A 139 -12.36 16.02 -5.95
N GLN A 140 -13.66 16.27 -5.83
CA GLN A 140 -14.70 15.59 -6.60
C GLN A 140 -14.93 16.23 -7.99
N HIS A 141 -14.22 17.30 -8.32
CA HIS A 141 -14.38 18.02 -9.60
C HIS A 141 -13.80 17.28 -10.80
N GLN A 142 -13.05 16.19 -10.57
CA GLN A 142 -12.52 15.33 -11.63
C GLN A 142 -13.38 14.07 -11.78
N LYS A 143 -13.40 13.50 -12.99
CA LYS A 143 -14.04 12.20 -13.22
C LYS A 143 -13.26 11.12 -12.47
N ILE A 144 -13.87 10.49 -11.46
CA ILE A 144 -13.30 9.43 -10.64
C ILE A 144 -14.06 8.14 -10.93
N GLU A 145 -13.36 7.10 -11.33
CA GLU A 145 -13.94 5.78 -11.61
C GLU A 145 -13.98 4.90 -10.36
N ALA A 146 -12.93 5.01 -9.55
CA ALA A 146 -12.80 4.26 -8.31
C ALA A 146 -12.00 5.07 -7.28
N ALA A 147 -12.36 5.04 -6.01
CA ALA A 147 -11.56 5.63 -4.95
C ALA A 147 -11.79 4.93 -3.61
N ILE A 148 -10.72 4.87 -2.81
CA ILE A 148 -10.76 4.37 -1.44
C ILE A 148 -9.93 5.26 -0.54
N GLN A 149 -10.53 5.73 0.55
CA GLN A 149 -9.82 6.46 1.60
C GLN A 149 -9.23 5.48 2.60
N CYS A 150 -7.93 5.59 2.84
CA CYS A 150 -7.23 4.78 3.82
C CYS A 150 -5.98 5.50 4.36
N GLY A 151 -5.11 4.78 5.03
CA GLY A 151 -3.89 5.35 5.58
C GLY A 151 -3.35 4.56 6.78
N PRO A 152 -2.34 5.11 7.43
CA PRO A 152 -1.75 6.43 7.18
C PRO A 152 -0.95 6.51 5.86
N PHE A 153 -0.63 7.74 5.44
CA PHE A 153 0.43 7.94 4.45
C PHE A 153 1.74 7.37 4.98
N LEU A 154 2.45 6.64 4.13
CA LEU A 154 3.75 6.02 4.42
C LEU A 154 4.88 6.82 3.75
N VAL A 155 4.72 7.13 2.46
CA VAL A 155 5.67 7.91 1.67
C VAL A 155 4.93 9.05 0.99
N ASP A 156 5.50 10.25 1.02
CA ASP A 156 5.00 11.42 0.32
C ASP A 156 6.17 12.15 -0.34
N ARG A 157 6.09 12.41 -1.66
CA ARG A 157 7.15 13.01 -2.47
C ARG A 157 8.50 12.29 -2.31
N SER A 158 8.49 10.97 -2.34
CA SER A 158 9.63 10.08 -2.14
C SER A 158 10.31 10.20 -0.76
N GLN A 159 9.65 10.81 0.22
CA GLN A 159 10.13 10.90 1.59
C GLN A 159 9.24 10.11 2.54
N ARG A 160 9.83 9.39 3.49
CA ARG A 160 9.06 8.72 4.54
C ARG A 160 8.27 9.73 5.37
N VAL A 161 7.06 9.37 5.74
CA VAL A 161 6.23 10.18 6.64
C VAL A 161 6.67 9.91 8.07
N GLY A 162 6.92 10.98 8.83
CA GLY A 162 7.31 10.90 10.25
C GLY A 162 6.13 10.64 11.19
N GLY A 163 6.43 10.26 12.44
CA GLY A 163 5.44 10.08 13.50
C GLY A 163 4.54 8.84 13.35
N LEU A 164 4.93 7.88 12.54
CA LEU A 164 4.25 6.59 12.41
C LEU A 164 4.56 5.66 13.59
N ASN A 165 3.61 4.78 13.92
CA ASN A 165 3.78 3.79 14.98
C ASN A 165 4.94 2.85 14.66
N ASN A 166 5.87 2.67 15.62
CA ASN A 166 7.04 1.81 15.50
C ASN A 166 7.02 0.60 16.45
N SER A 167 5.99 0.47 17.29
CA SER A 167 5.91 -0.60 18.29
C SER A 167 5.00 -1.76 17.90
N GLN A 168 4.05 -1.51 17.00
CA GLN A 168 3.07 -2.52 16.60
C GLN A 168 3.47 -3.17 15.28
N HIS A 169 3.99 -4.38 15.34
CA HIS A 169 4.29 -5.22 14.18
C HIS A 169 3.04 -5.99 13.76
N ALA A 170 2.77 -6.01 12.49
CA ALA A 170 1.65 -6.75 11.88
C ALA A 170 1.90 -6.95 10.39
N ARG A 171 1.19 -7.90 9.77
CA ARG A 171 1.08 -7.99 8.31
C ARG A 171 0.53 -6.66 7.79
N ARG A 172 1.10 -6.16 6.68
CA ARG A 172 0.68 -4.89 6.09
C ARG A 172 0.25 -5.08 4.66
N THR A 173 -0.75 -4.33 4.28
CA THR A 173 -1.16 -4.13 2.88
C THR A 173 -1.01 -2.66 2.55
N PHE A 174 -0.47 -2.36 1.39
CA PHE A 174 -0.22 -0.99 0.97
C PHE A 174 -0.35 -0.83 -0.54
N VAL A 175 -0.50 0.41 -0.95
CA VAL A 175 -0.47 0.80 -2.37
C VAL A 175 0.57 1.90 -2.53
N ALA A 176 1.35 1.83 -3.61
CA ALA A 176 2.31 2.87 -3.94
C ALA A 176 2.22 3.27 -5.41
N THR A 177 2.63 4.50 -5.71
CA THR A 177 2.71 5.06 -7.06
C THR A 177 4.05 5.73 -7.29
N GLU A 178 4.57 5.62 -8.51
CA GLU A 178 5.68 6.43 -9.02
C GLU A 178 5.12 7.70 -9.69
N THR A 179 4.26 7.48 -10.68
CA THR A 179 3.54 8.49 -11.43
C THR A 179 2.08 8.05 -11.53
N ASN A 180 1.27 8.77 -12.30
CA ASN A 180 -0.11 8.34 -12.58
C ASN A 180 -0.19 7.08 -13.47
N GLU A 181 0.93 6.69 -14.09
CA GLU A 181 0.99 5.58 -15.04
C GLU A 181 1.50 4.28 -14.42
N ARG A 182 2.32 4.34 -13.36
CA ARG A 182 2.90 3.17 -12.71
C ARG A 182 2.53 3.12 -11.24
N ALA A 183 2.02 1.96 -10.84
CA ALA A 183 1.61 1.70 -9.46
C ALA A 183 1.91 0.26 -9.06
N LEU A 184 1.85 -0.01 -7.77
CA LEU A 184 1.91 -1.35 -7.23
C LEU A 184 0.90 -1.54 -6.09
N LEU A 185 0.41 -2.77 -5.97
CA LEU A 185 -0.25 -3.30 -4.79
C LEU A 185 0.77 -4.13 -4.03
N GLY A 186 0.86 -3.95 -2.73
CA GLY A 186 1.87 -4.61 -1.91
C GLY A 186 1.30 -5.27 -0.66
N PHE A 187 1.84 -6.44 -0.34
CA PHE A 187 1.74 -7.11 0.93
C PHE A 187 3.12 -7.15 1.58
N CYS A 188 3.19 -7.05 2.88
CA CYS A 188 4.41 -7.22 3.66
C CYS A 188 4.14 -8.10 4.87
N SER A 189 5.13 -8.91 5.26
CA SER A 189 5.11 -9.64 6.52
C SER A 189 5.10 -8.68 7.73
N GLU A 190 5.24 -9.20 8.93
CA GLU A 190 5.07 -8.41 10.16
C GLU A 190 6.17 -7.35 10.33
N VAL A 191 5.81 -6.09 10.04
CA VAL A 191 6.62 -4.88 10.28
C VAL A 191 5.77 -3.80 10.92
N SER A 192 6.40 -2.83 11.59
CA SER A 192 5.73 -1.62 12.05
C SER A 192 5.42 -0.68 10.88
N LEU A 193 4.54 0.30 11.09
CA LEU A 193 4.26 1.33 10.07
C LEU A 193 5.47 2.22 9.79
N ALA A 194 6.30 2.48 10.81
CA ALA A 194 7.51 3.28 10.66
C ALA A 194 8.59 2.55 9.83
N GLU A 195 8.77 1.25 10.07
CA GLU A 195 9.67 0.40 9.28
C GLU A 195 9.19 0.29 7.84
N LEU A 196 7.89 0.00 7.61
CA LEU A 196 7.32 -0.05 6.27
C LEU A 196 7.57 1.25 5.50
N ALA A 197 7.31 2.41 6.13
CA ALA A 197 7.55 3.71 5.50
C ALA A 197 9.03 3.95 5.19
N ASN A 198 9.93 3.50 6.08
CA ASN A 198 11.37 3.57 5.86
C ASN A 198 11.79 2.70 4.67
N ILE A 199 11.40 1.42 4.65
CA ILE A 199 11.71 0.49 3.57
C ILE A 199 11.22 1.03 2.23
N LEU A 200 9.96 1.48 2.16
CA LEU A 200 9.37 2.01 0.92
C LEU A 200 10.05 3.29 0.40
N ALA A 201 10.64 4.09 1.28
CA ALA A 201 11.32 5.33 0.90
C ALA A 201 12.81 5.15 0.55
N THR A 202 13.49 4.15 1.14
CA THR A 202 14.96 4.04 1.07
C THR A 202 15.46 2.80 0.36
N THR A 203 14.67 1.72 0.32
CA THR A 203 15.09 0.42 -0.24
C THR A 203 14.41 0.18 -1.60
N PRO A 204 15.15 -0.18 -2.68
CA PRO A 204 14.59 -0.33 -4.02
C PRO A 204 13.83 -1.66 -4.20
N ILE A 205 12.85 -1.94 -3.34
CA ILE A 205 12.07 -3.18 -3.36
C ILE A 205 11.25 -3.36 -4.63
N ALA A 206 10.85 -2.28 -5.28
CA ALA A 206 10.04 -2.29 -6.50
C ALA A 206 10.88 -2.21 -7.79
N ALA A 207 12.13 -2.68 -7.76
CA ALA A 207 13.09 -2.65 -8.86
C ALA A 207 13.30 -1.21 -9.39
N ASP A 208 12.90 -0.97 -10.63
CA ASP A 208 13.04 0.31 -11.33
C ASP A 208 11.92 1.32 -11.01
N LEU A 209 10.86 0.92 -10.28
CA LEU A 209 9.78 1.82 -9.89
C LEU A 209 10.19 2.64 -8.65
N LYS A 210 10.38 3.95 -8.84
CA LYS A 210 10.70 4.89 -7.74
C LYS A 210 9.42 5.34 -7.04
N ILE A 211 9.20 4.88 -5.81
CA ILE A 211 8.00 5.22 -5.04
C ILE A 211 7.97 6.72 -4.74
N GLN A 212 6.96 7.41 -5.22
CA GLN A 212 6.68 8.82 -4.90
C GLN A 212 5.66 8.98 -3.79
N ARG A 213 4.59 8.18 -3.82
CA ARG A 213 3.56 8.16 -2.77
C ARG A 213 3.19 6.74 -2.41
N ALA A 214 2.94 6.51 -1.11
CA ALA A 214 2.42 5.24 -0.61
C ALA A 214 1.47 5.47 0.56
N ILE A 215 0.40 4.65 0.63
CA ILE A 215 -0.52 4.61 1.76
C ILE A 215 -0.69 3.17 2.24
N ASN A 216 -0.85 3.04 3.55
CA ASN A 216 -1.28 1.78 4.16
C ASN A 216 -2.77 1.55 3.90
N LEU A 217 -3.15 0.31 3.64
CA LEU A 217 -4.53 -0.20 3.63
C LEU A 217 -4.84 -0.89 4.96
N ASP A 218 -5.96 -1.61 5.07
CA ASP A 218 -6.23 -2.39 6.27
C ASP A 218 -5.19 -3.51 6.42
N GLY A 219 -4.71 -3.71 7.64
CA GLY A 219 -3.60 -4.58 7.95
C GLY A 219 -3.96 -5.78 8.83
N GLY A 220 -2.93 -6.46 9.34
CA GLY A 220 -3.10 -7.58 10.27
C GLY A 220 -3.83 -8.77 9.67
N SER A 221 -4.95 -9.16 10.28
CA SER A 221 -5.78 -10.29 9.83
C SER A 221 -6.50 -10.05 8.50
N SER A 222 -6.65 -8.79 8.10
CA SER A 222 -7.25 -8.40 6.81
C SER A 222 -6.27 -8.51 5.65
N SER A 223 -4.95 -8.43 5.92
CA SER A 223 -3.93 -8.39 4.86
C SER A 223 -3.97 -9.61 3.94
N ALA A 224 -4.08 -9.35 2.64
CA ALA A 224 -4.17 -10.35 1.59
C ALA A 224 -3.56 -9.84 0.29
N LEU A 225 -3.07 -10.75 -0.54
CA LEU A 225 -2.65 -10.48 -1.91
C LEU A 225 -2.97 -11.69 -2.79
N TRP A 226 -3.45 -11.42 -4.00
CA TRP A 226 -3.70 -12.41 -5.02
C TRP A 226 -3.12 -11.95 -6.36
N PHE A 227 -2.56 -12.88 -7.12
CA PHE A 227 -1.91 -12.61 -8.40
C PHE A 227 -2.08 -13.77 -9.37
N ALA A 228 -2.51 -13.48 -10.61
CA ALA A 228 -2.60 -14.44 -11.70
C ALA A 228 -1.29 -14.46 -12.50
N ARG A 229 -0.63 -15.62 -12.54
CA ARG A 229 0.56 -15.85 -13.36
C ARG A 229 0.20 -15.98 -14.83
N GLU A 230 1.16 -15.71 -15.69
CA GLU A 230 1.00 -15.84 -17.16
C GLU A 230 0.60 -17.26 -17.58
N ASN A 231 1.08 -18.28 -16.88
CA ASN A 231 0.77 -19.70 -17.15
C ASN A 231 -0.61 -20.15 -16.62
N GLY A 232 -1.43 -19.22 -16.11
CA GLY A 232 -2.76 -19.50 -15.56
C GLY A 232 -2.78 -20.02 -14.11
N SER A 233 -1.62 -20.31 -13.51
CA SER A 233 -1.56 -20.57 -12.07
C SER A 233 -1.71 -19.29 -11.27
N VAL A 234 -1.89 -19.40 -9.95
CA VAL A 234 -2.07 -18.24 -9.07
C VAL A 234 -1.08 -18.26 -7.92
N PHE A 235 -0.71 -17.06 -7.47
CA PHE A 235 -0.07 -16.86 -6.17
C PHE A 235 -1.07 -16.17 -5.24
N SER A 236 -1.13 -16.57 -3.98
CA SER A 236 -2.05 -15.95 -3.02
C SER A 236 -1.53 -16.00 -1.60
N VAL A 237 -1.60 -14.87 -0.94
CA VAL A 237 -1.51 -14.74 0.52
C VAL A 237 -2.92 -14.42 1.02
N PRO A 238 -3.61 -15.38 1.67
CA PRO A 238 -5.01 -15.18 2.04
C PRO A 238 -5.17 -14.26 3.26
N GLU A 239 -6.29 -13.55 3.29
CA GLU A 239 -6.80 -12.89 4.48
C GLU A 239 -7.20 -13.92 5.54
N ARG A 240 -7.06 -13.55 6.84
CA ARG A 240 -7.40 -14.42 7.98
C ARG A 240 -8.82 -14.20 8.49
N LYS A 241 -9.49 -13.11 8.07
CA LYS A 241 -10.90 -12.78 8.37
C LYS A 241 -11.56 -12.19 7.13
N PRO A 242 -12.91 -12.21 7.01
CA PRO A 242 -13.61 -11.48 5.95
C PRO A 242 -13.23 -9.99 5.95
N VAL A 243 -13.16 -9.40 4.77
CA VAL A 243 -12.88 -7.98 4.57
C VAL A 243 -13.98 -7.32 3.76
N ARG A 244 -14.20 -6.03 3.98
CA ARG A 244 -15.36 -5.31 3.47
C ARG A 244 -15.24 -4.88 2.01
N ASP A 245 -14.02 -4.70 1.54
CA ASP A 245 -13.74 -4.30 0.17
C ASP A 245 -12.35 -4.77 -0.28
N PHE A 246 -12.13 -4.75 -1.61
CA PHE A 246 -10.86 -5.08 -2.22
C PHE A 246 -10.40 -3.96 -3.16
N VAL A 247 -9.10 -3.93 -3.42
CA VAL A 247 -8.47 -3.19 -4.51
C VAL A 247 -8.02 -4.21 -5.54
N GLY A 248 -8.58 -4.16 -6.73
CA GLY A 248 -8.28 -5.09 -7.82
C GLY A 248 -7.77 -4.38 -9.06
N VAL A 249 -7.04 -5.11 -9.88
CA VAL A 249 -6.48 -4.66 -11.15
C VAL A 249 -6.93 -5.61 -12.24
N LEU A 250 -7.44 -5.08 -13.34
CA LEU A 250 -7.85 -5.84 -14.53
C LEU A 250 -7.29 -5.22 -15.82
N PRO A 251 -7.18 -5.98 -16.90
CA PRO A 251 -6.81 -5.45 -18.20
C PRO A 251 -7.78 -4.36 -18.66
N LYS A 252 -7.28 -3.39 -19.46
CA LYS A 252 -8.12 -2.40 -20.14
C LYS A 252 -8.64 -2.93 -21.46
#